data_ecf4aceac912084fb55883808d7492c6
#
_entry.id   ecf4aceac912084fb55883808d7492c6
#
_cell.length_a   1.000
_cell.length_b   1.000
_cell.length_c   1.000
_cell.angle_alpha   90.00
_cell.angle_beta   90.00
_cell.angle_gamma   90.00
#
_symmetry.space_group_name_H-M   'P 1'
#
loop_
_entity.id
_entity.type
_entity.pdbx_description
1 polymer ?
#
loop_
_entity_poly.entity_id
_entity_poly.type
_entity_poly.pdbx_seq_one_letter_code
_entity_poly.pdbx_strand_id
1 'polypeptide(L)'
;MVNVAEVNLPDPNSLFATVSVPSISFKDAKIGDSFTGTITHLETAQVRDFDSNEPKFWDDGKPQLQVVLTLDTEYTDPTNPEDDGTRKLYLVGAKLTAMKAAVKEFGKPVAVGQVITITFTGEKPNANKRFNATKLYGVKLAEGTGSSKAVDALLGTGASEESAKLSAEQVTKIKTLSQNGFDDAEIAAAVKVNLYDVKAVLAEDLI
;
A
#
# COMPACT_ATOMS: atom_id res chain seq x y z
N MET A 1 18.09 -45.55 10.07
CA MET A 1 18.36 -44.13 10.43
C MET A 1 17.19 -43.33 9.96
N VAL A 2 16.36 -42.85 10.85
CA VAL A 2 15.17 -42.03 10.52
C VAL A 2 15.64 -40.58 10.36
N ASN A 3 15.50 -40.04 9.15
CA ASN A 3 15.84 -38.67 8.86
C ASN A 3 14.78 -37.78 9.53
N VAL A 4 15.11 -37.18 10.68
CA VAL A 4 14.26 -36.22 11.35
C VAL A 4 14.35 -34.94 10.51
N ALA A 5 13.29 -34.63 9.74
CA ALA A 5 13.19 -33.35 9.06
C ALA A 5 13.28 -32.24 10.11
N GLU A 6 14.26 -31.34 9.97
CA GLU A 6 14.34 -30.13 10.79
C GLU A 6 13.04 -29.35 10.66
N VAL A 7 12.26 -29.29 11.73
CA VAL A 7 11.09 -28.43 11.79
C VAL A 7 11.59 -27.01 11.91
N ASN A 8 11.47 -26.24 10.82
CA ASN A 8 11.79 -24.83 10.84
C ASN A 8 10.74 -24.10 11.68
N LEU A 9 11.06 -23.85 12.95
CA LEU A 9 10.17 -23.18 13.89
C LEU A 9 10.13 -21.68 13.52
N PRO A 10 8.94 -21.06 13.48
CA PRO A 10 8.81 -19.64 13.28
C PRO A 10 9.47 -18.84 14.42
N ASP A 11 9.91 -17.62 14.12
CA ASP A 11 10.42 -16.70 15.14
C ASP A 11 9.39 -16.56 16.27
N PRO A 12 9.79 -16.70 17.56
CA PRO A 12 8.89 -16.51 18.69
C PRO A 12 8.11 -15.19 18.66
N ASN A 13 8.70 -14.11 18.15
CA ASN A 13 8.03 -12.82 18.00
C ASN A 13 6.86 -12.87 17.00
N SER A 14 6.93 -13.74 16.00
CA SER A 14 5.81 -13.94 15.06
C SER A 14 4.59 -14.60 15.73
N LEU A 15 4.78 -15.32 16.83
CA LEU A 15 3.71 -15.93 17.62
C LEU A 15 3.02 -14.92 18.55
N PHE A 16 3.70 -13.83 18.89
CA PHE A 16 3.13 -12.72 19.67
C PHE A 16 2.46 -11.67 18.76
N ALA A 17 2.80 -11.64 17.50
CA ALA A 17 2.24 -10.73 16.49
C ALA A 17 0.84 -11.20 16.00
N THR A 18 -0.03 -11.65 16.90
CA THR A 18 -1.39 -12.09 16.56
C THR A 18 -2.39 -10.93 16.47
N VAL A 19 -1.94 -9.74 16.07
CA VAL A 19 -2.88 -8.68 15.68
C VAL A 19 -3.39 -9.05 14.29
N SER A 20 -4.59 -9.63 14.25
CA SER A 20 -5.28 -9.88 12.97
C SER A 20 -5.57 -8.56 12.31
N VAL A 21 -4.81 -8.23 11.27
CA VAL A 21 -5.03 -7.02 10.48
C VAL A 21 -6.43 -7.06 9.88
N PRO A 22 -7.31 -6.08 10.20
CA PRO A 22 -8.68 -6.07 9.69
C PRO A 22 -8.73 -6.00 8.17
N SER A 23 -9.74 -6.63 7.56
CA SER A 23 -9.93 -6.59 6.12
C SER A 23 -10.93 -5.52 5.71
N ILE A 24 -10.68 -4.88 4.55
CA ILE A 24 -11.64 -3.98 3.91
C ILE A 24 -12.81 -4.80 3.40
N SER A 25 -14.01 -4.52 3.93
CA SER A 25 -15.26 -5.16 3.56
C SER A 25 -16.23 -4.19 2.91
N PHE A 26 -16.85 -4.61 1.82
CA PHE A 26 -17.94 -3.89 1.14
C PHE A 26 -19.30 -4.58 1.36
N LYS A 27 -19.45 -5.36 2.45
CA LYS A 27 -20.68 -6.13 2.70
C LYS A 27 -21.89 -5.20 2.77
N ASP A 28 -21.79 -4.14 3.55
CA ASP A 28 -22.88 -3.20 3.82
C ASP A 28 -22.64 -1.84 3.12
N ALA A 29 -21.73 -1.79 2.16
CA ALA A 29 -21.37 -0.57 1.45
C ALA A 29 -22.49 -0.11 0.51
N LYS A 30 -22.63 1.21 0.37
CA LYS A 30 -23.50 1.87 -0.60
C LYS A 30 -22.72 2.19 -1.87
N ILE A 31 -23.42 2.32 -2.99
CA ILE A 31 -22.80 2.76 -4.25
C ILE A 31 -22.14 4.12 -4.03
N GLY A 32 -20.87 4.21 -4.37
CA GLY A 32 -20.02 5.38 -4.15
C GLY A 32 -19.09 5.28 -2.94
N ASP A 33 -19.34 4.35 -2.02
CA ASP A 33 -18.42 4.13 -0.90
C ASP A 33 -17.05 3.68 -1.40
N SER A 34 -16.01 4.26 -0.82
CA SER A 34 -14.64 4.01 -1.24
C SER A 34 -13.69 3.89 -0.05
N PHE A 35 -12.62 3.14 -0.26
CA PHE A 35 -11.47 3.07 0.63
C PHE A 35 -10.22 3.51 -0.11
N THR A 36 -9.44 4.35 0.55
CA THR A 36 -8.14 4.82 0.03
C THR A 36 -7.05 4.46 1.03
N GLY A 37 -5.90 4.03 0.53
CA GLY A 37 -4.75 3.76 1.36
C GLY A 37 -3.47 3.62 0.55
N THR A 38 -2.34 3.70 1.23
CA THR A 38 -1.02 3.47 0.66
C THR A 38 -0.67 2.00 0.74
N ILE A 39 -0.19 1.41 -0.34
CA ILE A 39 0.23 0.01 -0.38
C ILE A 39 1.54 -0.12 0.40
N THR A 40 1.54 -0.87 1.50
CA THR A 40 2.73 -1.16 2.31
C THR A 40 3.28 -2.56 2.03
N HIS A 41 2.42 -3.48 1.60
CA HIS A 41 2.82 -4.83 1.23
C HIS A 41 1.88 -5.40 0.17
N LEU A 42 2.43 -6.28 -0.69
CA LEU A 42 1.62 -7.03 -1.65
C LEU A 42 2.12 -8.47 -1.71
N GLU A 43 1.19 -9.41 -1.74
CA GLU A 43 1.48 -10.84 -1.81
C GLU A 43 0.44 -11.58 -2.65
N THR A 44 0.83 -12.74 -3.15
CA THR A 44 -0.10 -13.68 -3.77
C THR A 44 -0.42 -14.79 -2.78
N ALA A 45 -1.71 -15.04 -2.55
CA ALA A 45 -2.18 -16.09 -1.67
C ALA A 45 -3.17 -17.01 -2.39
N GLN A 46 -3.32 -18.24 -1.92
CA GLN A 46 -4.38 -19.11 -2.39
C GLN A 46 -5.70 -18.74 -1.74
N VAL A 47 -6.77 -18.69 -2.54
CA VAL A 47 -8.13 -18.49 -2.04
C VAL A 47 -8.50 -19.69 -1.15
N ARG A 48 -9.05 -19.41 0.02
CA ARG A 48 -9.56 -20.40 0.95
C ARG A 48 -11.08 -20.31 1.06
N ASP A 49 -11.71 -21.40 1.36
CA ASP A 49 -13.12 -21.41 1.69
C ASP A 49 -13.35 -20.68 3.02
N PHE A 50 -14.44 -19.91 3.10
CA PHE A 50 -14.71 -19.09 4.29
C PHE A 50 -15.06 -19.93 5.53
N ASP A 51 -15.78 -21.02 5.33
CA ASP A 51 -16.29 -21.83 6.43
C ASP A 51 -15.30 -22.93 6.83
N SER A 52 -14.76 -23.67 5.85
CA SER A 52 -13.86 -24.81 6.10
C SER A 52 -12.39 -24.42 6.18
N ASN A 53 -12.02 -23.18 5.73
CA ASN A 53 -10.64 -22.73 5.58
C ASN A 53 -9.78 -23.63 4.63
N GLU A 54 -10.42 -24.47 3.82
CA GLU A 54 -9.74 -25.32 2.85
C GLU A 54 -9.30 -24.53 1.61
N PRO A 55 -8.16 -24.87 1.01
CA PRO A 55 -7.70 -24.21 -0.21
C PRO A 55 -8.62 -24.52 -1.38
N LYS A 56 -8.98 -23.49 -2.17
CA LYS A 56 -9.84 -23.61 -3.35
C LYS A 56 -9.03 -23.86 -4.62
N PHE A 57 -9.59 -24.72 -5.47
CA PHE A 57 -9.03 -25.06 -6.77
C PHE A 57 -10.08 -24.82 -7.86
N TRP A 58 -9.59 -24.61 -9.07
CA TRP A 58 -10.43 -24.63 -10.27
C TRP A 58 -10.77 -26.07 -10.65
N ASP A 59 -11.74 -26.26 -11.53
CA ASP A 59 -12.14 -27.58 -12.02
C ASP A 59 -11.00 -28.34 -12.72
N ASP A 60 -10.00 -27.63 -13.23
CA ASP A 60 -8.78 -28.19 -13.85
C ASP A 60 -7.67 -28.53 -12.81
N GLY A 61 -7.98 -28.45 -11.53
CA GLY A 61 -7.05 -28.76 -10.42
C GLY A 61 -6.05 -27.68 -10.08
N LYS A 62 -6.03 -26.54 -10.80
CA LYS A 62 -5.13 -25.42 -10.46
C LYS A 62 -5.63 -24.63 -9.26
N PRO A 63 -4.70 -24.12 -8.40
CA PRO A 63 -5.09 -23.32 -7.27
C PRO A 63 -5.79 -22.01 -7.70
N GLN A 64 -6.85 -21.66 -7.01
CA GLN A 64 -7.45 -20.34 -7.14
C GLN A 64 -6.57 -19.33 -6.39
N LEU A 65 -6.02 -18.36 -7.11
CA LEU A 65 -5.13 -17.36 -6.54
C LEU A 65 -5.85 -16.02 -6.35
N GLN A 66 -5.43 -15.28 -5.33
CA GLN A 66 -5.81 -13.91 -5.05
C GLN A 66 -4.57 -13.07 -4.78
N VAL A 67 -4.69 -11.76 -4.97
CA VAL A 67 -3.69 -10.79 -4.52
C VAL A 67 -4.18 -10.19 -3.21
N VAL A 68 -3.32 -10.13 -2.22
CA VAL A 68 -3.59 -9.48 -0.94
C VAL A 68 -2.70 -8.24 -0.87
N LEU A 69 -3.33 -7.10 -0.69
CA LEU A 69 -2.63 -5.84 -0.42
C LEU A 69 -2.78 -5.51 1.06
N THR A 70 -1.69 -5.14 1.71
CA THR A 70 -1.72 -4.46 2.99
C THR A 70 -1.65 -2.97 2.72
N LEU A 71 -2.57 -2.22 3.31
CA LEU A 71 -2.73 -0.78 3.10
C LEU A 71 -2.57 -0.06 4.43
N ASP A 72 -1.83 1.03 4.42
CA ASP A 72 -1.89 2.05 5.45
C ASP A 72 -3.02 3.02 5.09
N THR A 73 -4.01 3.16 5.97
CA THR A 73 -5.19 3.97 5.76
C THR A 73 -5.40 4.95 6.92
N GLU A 74 -6.11 6.03 6.67
CA GLU A 74 -6.54 6.96 7.72
C GLU A 74 -7.74 6.44 8.53
N TYR A 75 -8.30 5.30 8.12
CA TYR A 75 -9.45 4.69 8.79
C TYR A 75 -8.99 3.91 10.03
N THR A 76 -9.37 4.39 11.21
CA THR A 76 -9.16 3.71 12.48
C THR A 76 -10.51 3.37 13.13
N ASP A 77 -10.58 2.23 13.82
CA ASP A 77 -11.74 1.87 14.62
C ASP A 77 -11.68 2.59 15.98
N PRO A 78 -12.59 3.55 16.24
CA PRO A 78 -12.58 4.33 17.48
C PRO A 78 -12.83 3.46 18.74
N THR A 79 -13.29 2.22 18.57
CA THR A 79 -13.51 1.29 19.67
C THR A 79 -12.26 0.47 19.99
N ASN A 80 -11.25 0.48 19.12
CA ASN A 80 -9.99 -0.22 19.30
C ASN A 80 -8.81 0.78 19.32
N PRO A 81 -8.29 1.16 20.50
CA PRO A 81 -7.20 2.11 20.61
C PRO A 81 -5.85 1.61 20.04
N GLU A 82 -5.73 0.31 19.74
CA GLU A 82 -4.54 -0.29 19.12
C GLU A 82 -4.67 -0.36 17.60
N ASP A 83 -5.74 0.13 17.01
CA ASP A 83 -5.93 0.15 15.57
C ASP A 83 -5.06 1.25 14.93
N ASP A 84 -4.03 0.84 14.24
CA ASP A 84 -3.05 1.70 13.56
C ASP A 84 -3.49 2.14 12.16
N GLY A 85 -4.70 1.78 11.72
CA GLY A 85 -5.19 2.06 10.37
C GLY A 85 -4.72 1.08 9.30
N THR A 86 -3.94 0.07 9.67
CA THR A 86 -3.53 -0.98 8.72
C THR A 86 -4.72 -1.85 8.32
N ARG A 87 -4.89 -2.09 7.02
CA ARG A 87 -6.01 -2.88 6.47
C ARG A 87 -5.53 -3.85 5.40
N LYS A 88 -6.16 -5.02 5.31
CA LYS A 88 -5.98 -5.96 4.20
C LYS A 88 -7.07 -5.82 3.16
N LEU A 89 -6.67 -5.74 1.89
CA LEU A 89 -7.57 -5.75 0.75
C LEU A 89 -7.33 -7.02 -0.07
N TYR A 90 -8.33 -7.90 -0.07
CA TYR A 90 -8.31 -9.14 -0.85
C TYR A 90 -8.88 -8.89 -2.25
N LEU A 91 -8.02 -9.02 -3.27
CA LEU A 91 -8.36 -8.85 -4.68
C LEU A 91 -8.63 -10.22 -5.30
N VAL A 92 -9.91 -10.58 -5.40
CA VAL A 92 -10.41 -11.78 -6.05
C VAL A 92 -11.63 -11.44 -6.91
N GLY A 93 -11.91 -12.19 -7.97
CA GLY A 93 -13.09 -12.00 -8.82
C GLY A 93 -13.20 -10.58 -9.38
N ALA A 94 -14.33 -9.91 -9.12
CA ALA A 94 -14.62 -8.58 -9.64
C ALA A 94 -13.61 -7.51 -9.18
N LYS A 95 -13.12 -7.58 -7.94
CA LYS A 95 -12.08 -6.66 -7.44
C LYS A 95 -10.77 -6.84 -8.20
N LEU A 96 -10.36 -8.08 -8.46
CA LEU A 96 -9.16 -8.36 -9.26
C LEU A 96 -9.31 -7.89 -10.71
N THR A 97 -10.50 -8.04 -11.28
CA THR A 97 -10.81 -7.52 -12.63
C THR A 97 -10.70 -6.00 -12.68
N ALA A 98 -11.27 -5.29 -11.71
CA ALA A 98 -11.18 -3.84 -11.60
C ALA A 98 -9.72 -3.38 -11.41
N MET A 99 -8.93 -4.10 -10.59
CA MET A 99 -7.51 -3.82 -10.40
C MET A 99 -6.69 -3.99 -11.68
N LYS A 100 -6.95 -5.05 -12.46
CA LYS A 100 -6.29 -5.24 -13.77
C LYS A 100 -6.55 -4.08 -14.73
N ALA A 101 -7.78 -3.55 -14.73
CA ALA A 101 -8.13 -2.38 -15.55
C ALA A 101 -7.38 -1.13 -15.08
N ALA A 102 -7.33 -0.89 -13.76
CA ALA A 102 -6.60 0.23 -13.18
C ALA A 102 -5.08 0.17 -13.46
N VAL A 103 -4.46 -1.01 -13.37
CA VAL A 103 -3.04 -1.20 -13.71
C VAL A 103 -2.78 -0.88 -15.18
N LYS A 104 -3.67 -1.30 -16.07
CA LYS A 104 -3.55 -0.99 -17.50
C LYS A 104 -3.66 0.51 -17.77
N GLU A 105 -4.57 1.20 -17.10
CA GLU A 105 -4.76 2.66 -17.21
C GLU A 105 -3.59 3.42 -16.60
N PHE A 106 -3.11 2.99 -15.45
CA PHE A 106 -1.97 3.59 -14.77
C PHE A 106 -0.65 3.42 -15.53
N GLY A 107 -0.53 2.37 -16.36
CA GLY A 107 0.61 2.12 -17.24
C GLY A 107 1.88 1.63 -16.53
N LYS A 108 1.81 1.34 -15.22
CA LYS A 108 2.93 0.84 -14.42
C LYS A 108 2.49 -0.35 -13.56
N PRO A 109 3.44 -1.25 -13.19
CA PRO A 109 3.17 -2.30 -12.22
C PRO A 109 2.73 -1.74 -10.87
N VAL A 110 1.95 -2.53 -10.12
CA VAL A 110 1.63 -2.23 -8.74
C VAL A 110 2.88 -2.38 -7.87
N ALA A 111 3.14 -1.38 -7.04
CA ALA A 111 4.29 -1.36 -6.16
C ALA A 111 3.93 -0.80 -4.77
N VAL A 112 4.75 -1.14 -3.79
CA VAL A 112 4.72 -0.52 -2.45
C VAL A 112 4.95 0.98 -2.58
N GLY A 113 4.24 1.76 -1.77
CA GLY A 113 4.27 3.22 -1.78
C GLY A 113 3.23 3.87 -2.70
N GLN A 114 2.61 3.13 -3.62
CA GLN A 114 1.50 3.66 -4.43
C GLN A 114 0.23 3.79 -3.61
N VAL A 115 -0.60 4.76 -3.97
CA VAL A 115 -1.92 4.96 -3.37
C VAL A 115 -2.96 4.25 -4.22
N ILE A 116 -3.82 3.46 -3.57
CA ILE A 116 -4.96 2.81 -4.18
C ILE A 116 -6.26 3.38 -3.62
N THR A 117 -7.22 3.67 -4.50
CA THR A 117 -8.62 3.93 -4.13
C THR A 117 -9.49 2.87 -4.77
N ILE A 118 -10.25 2.13 -3.95
CA ILE A 118 -11.25 1.17 -4.41
C ILE A 118 -12.63 1.66 -4.06
N THR A 119 -13.53 1.71 -5.05
CA THR A 119 -14.90 2.23 -4.91
C THR A 119 -15.90 1.15 -5.28
N PHE A 120 -16.96 1.00 -4.49
CA PHE A 120 -18.12 0.17 -4.86
C PHE A 120 -18.98 0.95 -5.85
N THR A 121 -19.06 0.50 -7.10
CA THR A 121 -19.73 1.22 -8.19
C THR A 121 -21.12 0.71 -8.50
N GLY A 122 -21.50 -0.43 -7.97
CA GLY A 122 -22.82 -0.99 -8.19
C GLY A 122 -22.88 -2.51 -8.16
N GLU A 123 -23.99 -3.04 -8.63
CA GLU A 123 -24.23 -4.48 -8.68
C GLU A 123 -24.74 -4.89 -10.06
N LYS A 124 -24.30 -6.05 -10.51
CA LYS A 124 -24.81 -6.69 -11.73
C LYS A 124 -25.60 -7.93 -11.35
N PRO A 125 -26.86 -8.08 -11.79
CA PRO A 125 -27.62 -9.29 -11.56
C PRO A 125 -26.86 -10.52 -12.07
N ASN A 126 -26.89 -11.60 -11.29
CA ASN A 126 -26.29 -12.84 -11.72
C ASN A 126 -27.25 -13.55 -12.69
N ALA A 127 -26.72 -14.15 -13.76
CA ALA A 127 -27.52 -14.94 -14.71
C ALA A 127 -28.19 -16.13 -14.00
N ASN A 128 -27.53 -16.74 -13.02
CA ASN A 128 -28.11 -17.75 -12.16
C ASN A 128 -28.69 -17.08 -10.90
N LYS A 129 -30.05 -17.08 -10.82
CA LYS A 129 -30.80 -16.47 -9.70
C LYS A 129 -30.53 -17.08 -8.31
N ARG A 130 -29.83 -18.24 -8.26
CA ARG A 130 -29.39 -18.84 -6.98
C ARG A 130 -28.22 -18.11 -6.31
N PHE A 131 -27.51 -17.27 -7.07
CA PHE A 131 -26.40 -16.48 -6.56
C PHE A 131 -26.80 -15.02 -6.40
N ASN A 132 -26.28 -14.39 -5.39
CA ASN A 132 -26.41 -12.95 -5.19
C ASN A 132 -25.88 -12.16 -6.39
N ALA A 133 -26.35 -10.93 -6.55
CA ALA A 133 -25.82 -10.02 -7.55
C ALA A 133 -24.30 -9.83 -7.36
N THR A 134 -23.57 -9.77 -8.46
CA THR A 134 -22.12 -9.56 -8.44
C THR A 134 -21.84 -8.09 -8.19
N LYS A 135 -21.13 -7.77 -7.11
CA LYS A 135 -20.67 -6.41 -6.82
C LYS A 135 -19.64 -5.95 -7.85
N LEU A 136 -19.77 -4.71 -8.30
CA LEU A 136 -18.86 -4.06 -9.25
C LEU A 136 -18.00 -3.04 -8.50
N TYR A 137 -16.76 -2.91 -8.94
CA TYR A 137 -15.78 -2.02 -8.32
C TYR A 137 -15.07 -1.19 -9.36
N GLY A 138 -14.77 0.06 -9.00
CA GLY A 138 -13.78 0.89 -9.65
C GLY A 138 -12.50 0.92 -8.82
N VAL A 139 -11.35 0.90 -9.47
CA VAL A 139 -10.05 1.06 -8.81
C VAL A 139 -9.30 2.18 -9.50
N LYS A 140 -8.64 3.03 -8.72
CA LYS A 140 -7.68 4.03 -9.20
C LYS A 140 -6.36 3.83 -8.49
N LEU A 141 -5.27 3.98 -9.23
CA LEU A 141 -3.91 3.98 -8.73
C LEU A 141 -3.30 5.37 -8.92
N ALA A 142 -2.50 5.79 -7.98
CA ALA A 142 -1.72 7.01 -8.04
C ALA A 142 -0.30 6.76 -7.51
N GLU A 143 0.65 7.59 -7.94
CA GLU A 143 1.96 7.62 -7.30
C GLU A 143 1.79 8.09 -5.86
N GLY A 144 2.48 7.43 -4.94
CA GLY A 144 2.53 7.88 -3.56
C GLY A 144 3.39 9.15 -3.46
N THR A 145 2.92 10.11 -2.72
CA THR A 145 3.67 11.34 -2.42
C THR A 145 4.67 11.13 -1.28
N GLY A 146 5.36 9.99 -1.24
CA GLY A 146 6.52 9.77 -0.37
C GLY A 146 6.32 9.83 1.16
N SER A 147 5.10 9.91 1.63
CA SER A 147 4.79 10.04 3.06
C SER A 147 3.99 8.83 3.56
N SER A 148 4.57 7.64 3.45
CA SER A 148 4.04 6.51 4.20
C SER A 148 4.97 6.21 5.38
N LYS A 149 4.40 6.08 6.58
CA LYS A 149 5.09 5.59 7.79
C LYS A 149 5.96 4.34 7.54
N ALA A 150 5.62 3.59 6.48
CA ALA A 150 6.34 2.38 6.08
C ALA A 150 7.71 2.67 5.46
N VAL A 151 7.90 3.80 4.76
CA VAL A 151 9.21 4.20 4.22
C VAL A 151 10.14 4.62 5.35
N ASP A 152 9.60 5.31 6.36
CA ASP A 152 10.36 5.72 7.55
C ASP A 152 10.80 4.52 8.41
N ALA A 153 9.93 3.50 8.55
CA ALA A 153 10.26 2.29 9.29
C ALA A 153 11.32 1.43 8.58
N LEU A 154 11.35 1.42 7.24
CA LEU A 154 12.32 0.65 6.46
C LEU A 154 13.70 1.33 6.41
N LEU A 155 13.73 2.65 6.51
CA LEU A 155 14.96 3.45 6.48
C LEU A 155 15.56 3.72 7.87
N GLY A 156 14.91 3.28 8.96
CA GLY A 156 15.43 3.37 10.32
C GLY A 156 15.59 4.81 10.85
N THR A 157 14.92 5.77 10.23
CA THR A 157 14.92 7.16 10.65
C THR A 157 13.59 7.50 11.28
N GLY A 158 13.42 7.15 12.56
CA GLY A 158 12.34 7.68 13.39
C GLY A 158 12.55 9.18 13.62
N ALA A 159 11.95 9.99 12.77
CA ALA A 159 11.76 11.41 13.04
C ALA A 159 10.47 11.85 12.35
N SER A 160 9.53 12.29 13.16
CA SER A 160 8.35 13.09 12.81
C SER A 160 8.70 14.15 11.76
N GLU A 161 8.13 14.05 10.56
CA GLU A 161 8.20 15.16 9.61
C GLU A 161 6.83 15.85 9.50
N GLU A 162 6.69 16.85 10.33
CA GLU A 162 6.21 18.14 9.89
C GLU A 162 7.07 18.58 8.69
N SER A 163 6.43 19.01 7.60
CA SER A 163 7.05 19.66 6.45
C SER A 163 7.88 20.86 6.97
N ALA A 164 9.11 20.58 7.37
CA ALA A 164 10.00 21.61 7.89
C ALA A 164 10.36 22.51 6.71
N LYS A 165 9.81 23.72 6.70
CA LYS A 165 10.34 24.82 5.88
C LYS A 165 11.85 24.84 6.11
N LEU A 166 12.59 24.69 4.99
CA LEU A 166 14.06 24.79 5.02
C LEU A 166 14.48 25.99 5.86
N SER A 167 15.42 25.79 6.76
CA SER A 167 15.93 26.92 7.53
C SER A 167 16.66 27.90 6.61
N ALA A 168 16.67 29.18 6.96
CA ALA A 168 17.39 30.19 6.17
C ALA A 168 18.88 29.82 5.96
N GLU A 169 19.48 29.11 6.92
CA GLU A 169 20.85 28.60 6.81
C GLU A 169 20.98 27.48 5.78
N GLN A 170 19.99 26.57 5.69
CA GLN A 170 19.98 25.50 4.68
C GLN A 170 19.81 26.08 3.27
N VAL A 171 18.91 27.02 3.09
CA VAL A 171 18.71 27.73 1.81
C VAL A 171 20.01 28.43 1.38
N THR A 172 20.66 29.14 2.27
CA THR A 172 21.95 29.81 1.99
C THR A 172 23.04 28.81 1.61
N LYS A 173 23.15 27.68 2.33
CA LYS A 173 24.09 26.61 2.00
C LYS A 173 23.85 25.99 0.64
N ILE A 174 22.59 25.70 0.29
CA ILE A 174 22.22 25.16 -1.03
C ILE A 174 22.70 26.09 -2.12
N LYS A 175 22.40 27.40 -2.02
CA LYS A 175 22.81 28.42 -3.00
C LYS A 175 24.33 28.52 -3.13
N THR A 176 25.04 28.53 -2.02
CA THR A 176 26.51 28.62 -2.00
C THR A 176 27.16 27.39 -2.64
N LEU A 177 26.67 26.19 -2.37
CA LEU A 177 27.21 24.95 -2.95
C LEU A 177 26.92 24.87 -4.45
N SER A 178 25.73 25.29 -4.90
CA SER A 178 25.39 25.37 -6.32
C SER A 178 26.31 26.35 -7.08
N GLN A 179 26.59 27.53 -6.50
CA GLN A 179 27.51 28.51 -7.07
C GLN A 179 28.95 27.99 -7.15
N ASN A 180 29.34 27.06 -6.28
CA ASN A 180 30.64 26.40 -6.29
C ASN A 180 30.69 25.17 -7.24
N GLY A 181 29.63 24.90 -8.00
CA GLY A 181 29.62 23.88 -9.03
C GLY A 181 29.33 22.47 -8.55
N PHE A 182 28.81 22.28 -7.32
CA PHE A 182 28.32 20.98 -6.84
C PHE A 182 27.01 20.62 -7.52
N ASP A 183 26.79 19.33 -7.79
CA ASP A 183 25.51 18.87 -8.35
C ASP A 183 24.42 18.79 -7.27
N ASP A 184 23.15 18.71 -7.71
CA ASP A 184 21.99 18.72 -6.82
C ASP A 184 22.01 17.55 -5.81
N ALA A 185 22.57 16.40 -6.18
CA ALA A 185 22.64 15.23 -5.32
C ALA A 185 23.73 15.39 -4.26
N GLU A 186 24.87 15.97 -4.62
CA GLU A 186 25.95 16.28 -3.68
C GLU A 186 25.50 17.36 -2.69
N ILE A 187 24.78 18.38 -3.15
CA ILE A 187 24.19 19.43 -2.31
C ILE A 187 23.18 18.84 -1.32
N ALA A 188 22.27 17.98 -1.81
CA ALA A 188 21.28 17.31 -0.98
C ALA A 188 21.94 16.52 0.17
N ALA A 189 23.00 15.77 -0.15
CA ALA A 189 23.77 15.00 0.84
C ALA A 189 24.51 15.89 1.84
N ALA A 190 25.15 16.99 1.38
CA ALA A 190 25.93 17.89 2.19
C ALA A 190 25.10 18.73 3.17
N VAL A 191 23.88 19.12 2.77
CA VAL A 191 22.94 19.93 3.57
C VAL A 191 21.98 19.08 4.36
N LYS A 192 21.93 17.75 4.10
CA LYS A 192 21.00 16.76 4.70
C LYS A 192 19.54 17.13 4.45
N VAL A 193 19.21 17.45 3.21
CA VAL A 193 17.86 17.73 2.72
C VAL A 193 17.55 16.81 1.54
N ASN A 194 16.30 16.71 1.13
CA ASN A 194 15.99 15.90 -0.04
C ASN A 194 16.31 16.63 -1.35
N LEU A 195 16.48 15.88 -2.42
CA LEU A 195 16.84 16.41 -3.75
C LEU A 195 15.75 17.35 -4.30
N TYR A 196 14.48 17.14 -3.92
CA TYR A 196 13.37 17.99 -4.34
C TYR A 196 13.47 19.40 -3.76
N ASP A 197 13.85 19.50 -2.48
CA ASP A 197 14.02 20.78 -1.79
C ASP A 197 15.18 21.59 -2.38
N VAL A 198 16.28 20.91 -2.76
CA VAL A 198 17.40 21.56 -3.46
C VAL A 198 16.94 22.15 -4.78
N LYS A 199 16.22 21.39 -5.60
CA LYS A 199 15.68 21.85 -6.88
C LYS A 199 14.67 22.99 -6.73
N ALA A 200 13.83 22.94 -5.69
CA ALA A 200 12.85 23.98 -5.41
C ALA A 200 13.56 25.32 -5.09
N VAL A 201 14.58 25.30 -4.22
CA VAL A 201 15.36 26.47 -3.85
C VAL A 201 16.12 27.07 -5.04
N LEU A 202 16.67 26.22 -5.92
CA LEU A 202 17.42 26.68 -7.09
C LEU A 202 16.51 27.18 -8.22
N ALA A 203 15.25 26.68 -8.28
CA ALA A 203 14.28 27.16 -9.27
C ALA A 203 13.73 28.56 -8.92
N GLU A 204 13.69 28.94 -7.64
CA GLU A 204 13.25 30.28 -7.22
C GLU A 204 14.24 31.39 -7.59
N ASP A 205 15.51 31.08 -7.84
CA ASP A 205 16.52 32.05 -8.26
C ASP A 205 16.57 32.33 -9.78
N LEU A 206 15.71 31.68 -10.56
CA LEU A 206 15.65 31.81 -12.03
C LEU A 206 14.54 32.77 -12.52
N ILE A 207 13.84 33.45 -11.59
CA ILE A 207 12.79 34.44 -11.87
C ILE A 207 13.25 35.81 -11.39
#